data_92ed738a00d288ea0129e32e7db06fd4
#
_entry.id   92ed738a00d288ea0129e32e7db06fd4
#
_cell.length_a   1.000
_cell.length_b   1.000
_cell.length_c   1.000
_cell.angle_alpha   90.00
_cell.angle_beta   90.00
_cell.angle_gamma   90.00
#
_symmetry.space_group_name_H-M   'P 1'
#
loop_
_entity.id
_entity.type
_entity.pdbx_description
1 polymer ?
#
loop_
_entity_poly.entity_id
_entity_poly.type
_entity_poly.pdbx_seq_one_letter_code
_entity_poly.pdbx_strand_id
1 'polypeptide(L)'
;MPNPIYLAELNEADYPRVREKDPTLPETHRAWLRGADERVQILRGRGKNPVRYPIRFRAFAERNDVLGIPSFDQAARDDYADEQGRAHTAAL
;
A
#
# COMPACT_ATOMS: atom_id res chain seq x y z
N MET A 1 9.99 9.78 -18.82
CA MET A 1 9.13 9.76 -17.61
C MET A 1 9.55 8.63 -16.68
N PRO A 2 9.67 8.88 -15.37
CA PRO A 2 10.00 7.80 -14.46
C PRO A 2 8.88 6.76 -14.41
N ASN A 3 9.25 5.51 -14.20
CA ASN A 3 8.28 4.44 -14.02
C ASN A 3 7.48 4.68 -12.73
N PRO A 4 6.20 4.32 -12.70
CA PRO A 4 5.39 4.51 -11.50
C PRO A 4 5.89 3.61 -10.35
N ILE A 5 5.83 4.16 -9.15
CA ILE A 5 6.04 3.43 -7.91
C ILE A 5 4.67 3.31 -7.25
N TYR A 6 4.13 2.11 -7.18
CA TYR A 6 2.81 1.89 -6.60
C TYR A 6 2.93 1.77 -5.08
N LEU A 7 2.18 2.61 -4.38
CA LEU A 7 2.14 2.63 -2.92
C LEU A 7 0.75 2.18 -2.47
N ALA A 8 0.71 1.29 -1.49
CA ALA A 8 -0.56 0.79 -1.00
C ALA A 8 -1.40 1.90 -0.37
N GLU A 9 -2.64 2.04 -0.85
CA GLU A 9 -3.63 2.94 -0.29
C GLU A 9 -4.57 2.15 0.59
N LEU A 10 -4.56 2.44 1.89
CA LEU A 10 -5.44 1.77 2.85
C LEU A 10 -6.74 2.55 2.98
N ASN A 11 -7.88 1.86 2.88
CA ASN A 11 -9.16 2.51 3.08
C ASN A 11 -9.55 2.52 4.56
N GLU A 12 -10.45 3.42 4.91
CA GLU A 12 -10.88 3.60 6.29
C GLU A 12 -11.54 2.34 6.86
N ALA A 13 -12.36 1.67 6.06
CA ALA A 13 -13.10 0.49 6.52
C ALA A 13 -12.18 -0.68 6.88
N ASP A 14 -11.10 -0.87 6.12
CA ASP A 14 -10.15 -1.96 6.35
C ASP A 14 -9.07 -1.61 7.37
N TYR A 15 -8.89 -0.32 7.67
CA TYR A 15 -7.79 0.16 8.48
C TYR A 15 -7.62 -0.56 9.83
N PRO A 16 -8.69 -0.78 10.63
CA PRO A 16 -8.54 -1.48 11.90
C PRO A 16 -7.97 -2.89 11.74
N ARG A 17 -8.35 -3.60 10.68
CA ARG A 17 -7.86 -4.95 10.40
C ARG A 17 -6.39 -4.94 10.02
N VAL A 18 -5.98 -3.98 9.20
CA VAL A 18 -4.58 -3.83 8.80
C VAL A 18 -3.73 -3.50 10.01
N ARG A 19 -4.20 -2.58 10.86
CA ARG A 19 -3.49 -2.19 12.08
C ARG A 19 -3.35 -3.34 13.07
N GLU A 20 -4.34 -4.22 13.13
CA GLU A 20 -4.27 -5.43 13.96
C GLU A 20 -3.08 -6.31 13.55
N LYS A 21 -2.82 -6.39 12.24
CA LYS A 21 -1.69 -7.16 11.70
C LYS A 21 -0.37 -6.41 11.74
N ASP A 22 -0.41 -5.08 11.71
CA ASP A 22 0.77 -4.22 11.79
C ASP A 22 0.54 -3.12 12.84
N PRO A 23 0.82 -3.43 14.12
CA PRO A 23 0.58 -2.48 15.21
C PRO A 23 1.46 -1.23 15.16
N THR A 24 2.46 -1.16 14.27
CA THR A 24 3.30 0.03 14.09
C THR A 24 2.56 1.15 13.38
N LEU A 25 1.41 0.85 12.75
CA LEU A 25 0.59 1.85 12.10
C LEU A 25 0.02 2.87 13.09
N PRO A 26 -0.18 4.12 12.66
CA PRO A 26 -0.85 5.12 13.50
C PRO A 26 -2.22 4.65 13.98
N GLU A 27 -2.66 5.18 15.11
CA GLU A 27 -3.91 4.79 15.74
C GLU A 27 -5.13 5.04 14.86
N THR A 28 -5.07 6.08 14.02
CA THR A 28 -6.21 6.45 13.17
C THR A 28 -5.84 6.44 11.69
N HIS A 29 -6.82 6.14 10.86
CA HIS A 29 -6.67 6.21 9.40
C HIS A 29 -6.29 7.62 8.96
N ARG A 30 -6.86 8.65 9.60
CA ARG A 30 -6.53 10.05 9.30
C ARG A 30 -5.05 10.36 9.52
N ALA A 31 -4.47 9.88 10.63
CA ALA A 31 -3.05 10.06 10.90
C ALA A 31 -2.19 9.32 9.88
N TRP A 32 -2.62 8.12 9.49
CA TRP A 32 -1.96 7.36 8.44
C TRP A 32 -1.97 8.11 7.10
N LEU A 33 -3.13 8.70 6.74
CA LEU A 33 -3.26 9.48 5.49
C LEU A 33 -2.27 10.63 5.44
N ARG A 34 -2.05 11.33 6.54
CA ARG A 34 -1.07 12.42 6.60
C ARG A 34 0.33 11.92 6.29
N GLY A 35 0.72 10.80 6.88
CA GLY A 35 2.02 10.19 6.60
C GLY A 35 2.14 9.71 5.15
N ALA A 36 1.06 9.18 4.60
CA ALA A 36 1.02 8.75 3.20
C ALA A 36 1.18 9.94 2.25
N ASP A 37 0.52 11.05 2.54
CA ASP A 37 0.65 12.29 1.74
C ASP A 37 2.08 12.82 1.79
N GLU A 38 2.69 12.84 2.96
CA GLU A 38 4.09 13.23 3.13
C GLU A 38 5.03 12.35 2.29
N ARG A 39 4.82 11.06 2.35
CA ARG A 39 5.64 10.11 1.60
C ARG A 39 5.56 10.37 0.10
N VAL A 40 4.36 10.65 -0.41
CA VAL A 40 4.16 11.01 -1.82
C VAL A 40 4.95 12.27 -2.18
N GLN A 41 4.89 13.29 -1.34
CA GLN A 41 5.62 14.55 -1.60
C GLN A 41 7.13 14.34 -1.58
N ILE A 42 7.64 13.55 -0.65
CA ILE A 42 9.06 13.24 -0.58
C ILE A 42 9.53 12.53 -1.84
N LEU A 43 8.77 11.53 -2.30
CA LEU A 43 9.12 10.79 -3.51
C LEU A 43 9.08 11.67 -4.76
N ARG A 44 8.08 12.53 -4.87
CA ARG A 44 7.99 13.50 -5.98
C ARG A 44 9.19 14.45 -5.96
N GLY A 45 9.58 14.91 -4.79
CA GLY A 45 10.76 15.78 -4.63
C GLY A 45 12.07 15.11 -5.07
N ARG A 46 12.09 13.77 -5.10
CA ARG A 46 13.24 13.00 -5.57
C ARG A 46 13.13 12.60 -7.05
N GLY A 47 12.17 13.17 -7.77
CA GLY A 47 11.97 12.87 -9.20
C GLY A 47 11.28 11.54 -9.45
N LYS A 48 10.67 10.93 -8.45
CA LYS A 48 9.91 9.68 -8.59
C LYS A 48 8.47 9.96 -9.00
N ASN A 49 7.78 8.92 -9.45
CA ASN A 49 6.37 8.99 -9.83
C ASN A 49 5.53 8.08 -8.92
N PRO A 50 5.22 8.51 -7.69
CA PRO A 50 4.41 7.71 -6.78
C PRO A 50 2.95 7.67 -7.22
N VAL A 51 2.37 6.48 -7.22
CA VAL A 51 0.96 6.27 -7.53
C VAL A 51 0.32 5.56 -6.35
N ARG A 52 -0.69 6.17 -5.75
CA ARG A 52 -1.43 5.57 -4.64
C ARG A 52 -2.41 4.57 -5.23
N TYR A 53 -2.20 3.30 -4.92
CA TYR A 53 -3.01 2.20 -5.47
C TYR A 53 -3.84 1.57 -4.35
N PRO A 54 -5.18 1.66 -4.42
CA PRO A 54 -6.04 1.09 -3.38
C PRO A 54 -5.88 -0.42 -3.28
N ILE A 55 -5.70 -0.92 -2.06
CA ILE A 55 -5.69 -2.35 -1.79
C ILE A 55 -6.81 -2.69 -0.81
N ARG A 56 -7.35 -3.91 -0.93
CA ARG A 56 -8.36 -4.42 0.00
C ARG A 56 -7.69 -5.41 0.92
N PHE A 57 -7.98 -5.30 2.20
CA PHE A 57 -7.38 -6.17 3.21
C PHE A 57 -7.62 -7.65 2.91
N ARG A 58 -8.84 -8.01 2.56
CA ARG A 58 -9.20 -9.41 2.30
C ARG A 58 -8.36 -10.01 1.18
N ALA A 59 -8.26 -9.33 0.05
CA ALA A 59 -7.48 -9.81 -1.08
C ALA A 59 -6.00 -9.91 -0.76
N PHE A 60 -5.47 -8.91 -0.05
CA PHE A 60 -4.08 -8.90 0.39
C PHE A 60 -3.79 -10.07 1.34
N ALA A 61 -4.66 -10.30 2.32
CA ALA A 61 -4.50 -11.39 3.28
C ALA A 61 -4.57 -12.76 2.59
N GLU A 62 -5.48 -12.94 1.65
CA GLU A 62 -5.60 -14.17 0.87
C GLU A 62 -4.34 -14.43 0.04
N ARG A 63 -3.82 -13.39 -0.62
CA ARG A 63 -2.59 -13.51 -1.39
C ARG A 63 -1.41 -13.92 -0.51
N ASN A 64 -1.27 -13.29 0.66
CA ASN A 64 -0.22 -13.63 1.61
C ASN A 64 -0.33 -15.06 2.11
N ASP A 65 -1.55 -15.52 2.35
CA ASP A 65 -1.79 -16.91 2.80
C ASP A 65 -1.36 -17.90 1.72
N VAL A 66 -1.78 -17.68 0.48
CA VAL A 66 -1.43 -18.55 -0.66
C VAL A 66 0.08 -18.60 -0.88
N LEU A 67 0.77 -17.48 -0.74
CA LEU A 67 2.21 -17.39 -0.98
C LEU A 67 3.06 -17.71 0.26
N GLY A 68 2.41 -17.96 1.40
CA GLY A 68 3.12 -18.22 2.64
C GLY A 68 3.89 -17.02 3.19
N ILE A 69 3.42 -15.81 2.92
CA ILE A 69 4.05 -14.58 3.38
C ILE A 69 3.42 -14.16 4.72
N PRO A 70 4.20 -14.17 5.82
CA PRO A 70 3.62 -13.82 7.13
C PRO A 70 3.55 -12.32 7.39
N SER A 71 4.20 -11.50 6.58
CA SER A 71 4.34 -10.07 6.82
C SER A 71 3.17 -9.26 6.27
N PHE A 72 2.68 -8.30 7.08
CA PHE A 72 1.65 -7.35 6.70
C PHE A 72 2.15 -5.89 6.80
N ASP A 73 3.46 -5.71 6.85
CA ASP A 73 4.09 -4.40 7.01
C ASP A 73 4.01 -3.55 5.73
N GLN A 74 4.55 -2.34 5.80
CA GLN A 74 4.50 -1.42 4.67
C GLN A 74 5.16 -2.01 3.41
N ALA A 75 6.29 -2.68 3.56
CA ALA A 75 6.97 -3.29 2.41
C ALA A 75 6.10 -4.34 1.73
N ALA A 76 5.45 -5.20 2.51
CA ALA A 76 4.56 -6.23 1.98
C ALA A 76 3.32 -5.61 1.31
N ARG A 77 2.76 -4.56 1.92
CA ARG A 77 1.61 -3.86 1.35
C ARG A 77 1.97 -3.20 0.02
N ASP A 78 3.12 -2.55 -0.05
CA ASP A 78 3.57 -1.88 -1.28
C ASP A 78 3.93 -2.88 -2.37
N ASP A 79 4.51 -4.03 -2.01
CA ASP A 79 4.76 -5.11 -2.96
C ASP A 79 3.47 -5.60 -3.61
N TYR A 80 2.43 -5.78 -2.80
CA TYR A 80 1.13 -6.18 -3.31
C TYR A 80 0.52 -5.10 -4.22
N ALA A 81 0.60 -3.83 -3.80
CA ALA A 81 0.12 -2.71 -4.60
C ALA A 81 0.86 -2.62 -5.93
N ASP A 82 2.17 -2.84 -5.92
CA ASP A 82 2.99 -2.84 -7.15
C ASP A 82 2.57 -3.96 -8.09
N GLU A 83 2.38 -5.16 -7.56
CA GLU A 83 1.90 -6.32 -8.32
C GLU A 83 0.57 -6.04 -8.99
N GLN A 84 -0.41 -5.52 -8.24
CA GLN A 84 -1.74 -5.23 -8.74
C GLN A 84 -1.75 -4.06 -9.71
N GLY A 85 -0.99 -3.01 -9.40
CA GLY A 85 -0.90 -1.82 -10.25
C GLY A 85 -0.27 -2.15 -11.60
N ARG A 86 0.78 -2.94 -11.63
CA ARG A 86 1.43 -3.37 -12.87
C ARG A 86 0.53 -4.30 -13.68
N ALA A 87 -0.15 -5.23 -13.02
CA ALA A 87 -1.09 -6.13 -13.69
C ALA A 87 -2.25 -5.36 -14.32
N HIS A 88 -2.78 -4.37 -13.62
CA HIS A 88 -3.86 -3.52 -14.11
C HIS A 88 -3.41 -2.71 -15.33
N THR A 89 -2.23 -2.11 -15.24
CA THR A 89 -1.66 -1.32 -16.34
C THR A 89 -1.40 -2.19 -17.58
N ALA A 90 -0.88 -3.40 -17.37
CA ALA A 90 -0.60 -4.33 -18.47
C ALA A 90 -1.87 -4.80 -19.17
N ALA A 91 -3.01 -4.83 -18.47
CA ALA A 91 -4.30 -5.25 -19.02
C ALA A 91 -4.99 -4.15 -19.85
N LEU A 92 -4.52 -2.91 -19.74
CA LEU A 92 -5.04 -1.81 -20.53
C LEU A 92 -4.43 -1.80 -21.93
#